data_9ae235b30fc9a0a4a28b462c42f919d8
#
_entry.id   9ae235b30fc9a0a4a28b462c42f919d8
#
_cell.length_a   1.000
_cell.length_b   1.000
_cell.length_c   1.000
_cell.angle_alpha   90.00
_cell.angle_beta   90.00
_cell.angle_gamma   90.00
#
_symmetry.space_group_name_H-M   'P 1'
#
loop_
_entity.id
_entity.type
_entity.pdbx_description
1 polymer ?
#
loop_
_entity_poly.entity_id
_entity_poly.type
_entity_poly.pdbx_seq_one_letter_code
_entity_poly.pdbx_strand_id
1 'polypeptide(L)'
;ATAAKAAQTKLEAEFAKREKDLSDLANTLKTASEKFEKDAPTLAESQRTTRQRALVEQDRDFQRKRREFQEDLNARKNEELQGVLGRGRRVVKQGAEAEKYDVMLQEAVYINPRHDITDKVLKALNGAANGK
;
A
#
# COMPACT_ATOMS: atom_id res chain seq x y z
N ALA A 1 4.51 22.17 7.90
CA ALA A 1 5.45 21.14 7.39
C ALA A 1 5.64 20.00 8.39
N THR A 2 5.84 20.31 9.67
CA THR A 2 6.07 19.30 10.71
C THR A 2 4.83 18.43 10.99
N ALA A 3 3.64 19.02 11.00
CA ALA A 3 2.39 18.29 11.22
C ALA A 3 2.09 17.31 10.09
N ALA A 4 2.29 17.73 8.84
CA ALA A 4 2.11 16.88 7.67
C ALA A 4 3.11 15.71 7.66
N LYS A 5 4.36 15.98 8.02
CA LYS A 5 5.40 14.97 8.11
C LYS A 5 5.12 13.96 9.22
N ALA A 6 4.64 14.43 10.38
CA ALA A 6 4.25 13.57 11.49
C ALA A 6 3.08 12.66 11.11
N ALA A 7 2.07 13.19 10.41
CA ALA A 7 0.94 12.41 9.93
C ALA A 7 1.38 11.34 8.93
N GLN A 8 2.29 11.67 8.03
CA GLN A 8 2.85 10.73 7.07
C GLN A 8 3.63 9.61 7.74
N THR A 9 4.48 9.94 8.71
CA THR A 9 5.24 8.96 9.48
C THR A 9 4.32 8.00 10.22
N LYS A 10 3.26 8.52 10.84
CA LYS A 10 2.25 7.70 11.53
C LYS A 10 1.56 6.75 10.57
N LEU A 11 1.20 7.23 9.39
CA LEU A 11 0.56 6.43 8.34
C LEU A 11 1.47 5.31 7.86
N GLU A 12 2.74 5.61 7.60
CA GLU A 12 3.73 4.62 7.20
C GLU A 12 3.91 3.53 8.24
N ALA A 13 3.96 3.92 9.53
CA ALA A 13 4.06 2.97 10.64
C ALA A 13 2.83 2.06 10.71
N GLU A 14 1.64 2.61 10.50
CA GLU A 14 0.39 1.84 10.49
C GLU A 14 0.37 0.82 9.36
N PHE A 15 0.76 1.20 8.14
CA PHE A 15 0.83 0.28 7.01
C PHE A 15 1.92 -0.77 7.17
N ALA A 16 3.06 -0.42 7.73
CA ALA A 16 4.13 -1.36 8.03
C ALA A 16 3.67 -2.43 9.04
N LYS A 17 2.91 -2.03 10.04
CA LYS A 17 2.31 -2.95 11.02
C LYS A 17 1.33 -3.90 10.35
N ARG A 18 0.45 -3.39 9.51
CA ARG A 18 -0.52 -4.22 8.76
C ARG A 18 0.17 -5.21 7.84
N GLU A 19 1.24 -4.79 7.18
CA GLU A 19 2.06 -5.66 6.33
C GLU A 19 2.68 -6.79 7.13
N LYS A 20 3.22 -6.47 8.31
CA LYS A 20 3.77 -7.48 9.22
C LYS A 20 2.70 -8.45 9.70
N ASP A 21 1.53 -7.95 10.08
CA ASP A 21 0.41 -8.79 10.53
C ASP A 21 -0.03 -9.75 9.43
N LEU A 22 -0.07 -9.30 8.17
CA LEU A 22 -0.38 -10.15 7.03
C LEU A 22 0.70 -11.22 6.79
N SER A 23 1.97 -10.86 6.93
CA SER A 23 3.08 -11.79 6.81
C SER A 23 3.00 -12.87 7.90
N ASP A 24 2.72 -12.47 9.14
CA ASP A 24 2.56 -13.39 10.27
C ASP A 24 1.36 -14.33 10.03
N LEU A 25 0.26 -13.82 9.53
CA LEU A 25 -0.92 -14.61 9.21
C LEU A 25 -0.64 -15.61 8.08
N ALA A 26 0.09 -15.21 7.05
CA ALA A 26 0.51 -16.09 5.97
C ALA A 26 1.35 -17.26 6.50
N ASN A 27 2.29 -16.97 7.40
CA ASN A 27 3.12 -17.98 8.03
C ASN A 27 2.30 -18.93 8.91
N THR A 28 1.33 -18.42 9.66
CA THR A 28 0.42 -19.21 10.48
C THR A 28 -0.40 -20.16 9.62
N LEU A 29 -0.93 -19.68 8.49
CA LEU A 29 -1.70 -20.50 7.55
C LEU A 29 -0.83 -21.60 6.92
N LYS A 30 0.38 -21.26 6.54
CA LYS A 30 1.34 -22.22 5.98
C LYS A 30 1.62 -23.33 6.97
N THR A 31 1.92 -22.97 8.21
CA THR A 31 2.19 -23.94 9.28
C THR A 31 0.98 -24.83 9.56
N ALA A 32 -0.21 -24.24 9.61
CA ALA A 32 -1.46 -24.99 9.83
C ALA A 32 -1.76 -25.94 8.67
N SER A 33 -1.50 -25.53 7.45
CA SER A 33 -1.68 -26.34 6.25
C SER A 33 -0.72 -27.52 6.22
N GLU A 34 0.56 -27.29 6.53
CA GLU A 34 1.58 -28.34 6.62
C GLU A 34 1.25 -29.35 7.72
N LYS A 35 0.79 -28.87 8.88
CA LYS A 35 0.37 -29.74 9.99
C LYS A 35 -0.83 -30.57 9.59
N PHE A 36 -1.80 -29.99 8.90
CA PHE A 36 -2.96 -30.70 8.41
C PHE A 36 -2.58 -31.82 7.43
N GLU A 37 -1.69 -31.55 6.48
CA GLU A 37 -1.21 -32.57 5.54
C GLU A 37 -0.54 -33.74 6.28
N LYS A 38 0.21 -33.43 7.32
CA LYS A 38 0.89 -34.41 8.14
C LYS A 38 -0.08 -35.25 8.96
N ASP A 39 -1.10 -34.63 9.56
CA ASP A 39 -2.06 -35.27 10.46
C ASP A 39 -3.21 -35.96 9.70
N ALA A 40 -3.52 -35.53 8.47
CA ALA A 40 -4.68 -36.00 7.71
C ALA A 40 -4.82 -37.55 7.64
N PRO A 41 -3.74 -38.31 7.40
CA PRO A 41 -3.86 -39.76 7.30
C PRO A 41 -4.32 -40.43 8.58
N THR A 42 -4.12 -39.80 9.76
CA THR A 42 -4.46 -40.35 11.06
C THR A 42 -5.77 -39.81 11.62
N LEU A 43 -6.37 -38.81 10.96
CA LEU A 43 -7.62 -38.20 11.40
C LEU A 43 -8.83 -38.97 10.91
N ALA A 44 -9.90 -38.98 11.73
CA ALA A 44 -11.21 -39.44 11.32
C ALA A 44 -11.74 -38.52 10.20
N GLU A 45 -12.57 -39.07 9.34
CA GLU A 45 -13.11 -38.32 8.18
C GLU A 45 -13.81 -37.04 8.57
N SER A 46 -14.62 -37.06 9.63
CA SER A 46 -15.32 -35.89 10.16
C SER A 46 -14.34 -34.79 10.63
N GLN A 47 -13.28 -35.19 11.32
CA GLN A 47 -12.24 -34.27 11.79
C GLN A 47 -11.44 -33.69 10.63
N ARG A 48 -11.15 -34.48 9.62
CA ARG A 48 -10.46 -34.08 8.42
C ARG A 48 -11.26 -33.01 7.66
N THR A 49 -12.56 -33.27 7.48
CA THR A 49 -13.47 -32.33 6.82
C THR A 49 -13.57 -31.02 7.59
N THR A 50 -13.70 -31.07 8.91
CA THR A 50 -13.79 -29.88 9.77
C THR A 50 -12.53 -29.04 9.68
N ARG A 51 -11.36 -29.66 9.79
CA ARG A 51 -10.09 -28.95 9.69
C ARG A 51 -9.85 -28.36 8.30
N GLN A 52 -10.22 -29.08 7.26
CA GLN A 52 -10.11 -28.59 5.89
C GLN A 52 -10.97 -27.36 5.66
N ARG A 53 -12.21 -27.38 6.15
CA ARG A 53 -13.10 -26.22 6.07
C ARG A 53 -12.54 -25.01 6.83
N ALA A 54 -11.99 -25.26 8.02
CA ALA A 54 -11.37 -24.20 8.81
C ALA A 54 -10.20 -23.56 8.07
N LEU A 55 -9.35 -24.35 7.42
CA LEU A 55 -8.23 -23.84 6.63
C LEU A 55 -8.71 -23.03 5.43
N VAL A 56 -9.75 -23.47 4.73
CA VAL A 56 -10.33 -22.74 3.60
C VAL A 56 -10.88 -21.39 4.07
N GLU A 57 -11.59 -21.34 5.21
CA GLU A 57 -12.10 -20.09 5.75
C GLU A 57 -10.98 -19.15 6.18
N GLN A 58 -9.94 -19.66 6.80
CA GLN A 58 -8.77 -18.88 7.19
C GLN A 58 -8.06 -18.30 5.96
N ASP A 59 -7.94 -19.08 4.90
CA ASP A 59 -7.34 -18.63 3.65
C ASP A 59 -8.17 -17.53 3.00
N ARG A 60 -9.49 -17.67 2.96
CA ARG A 60 -10.40 -16.64 2.44
C ARG A 60 -10.27 -15.34 3.22
N ASP A 61 -10.21 -15.43 4.55
CA ASP A 61 -10.02 -14.28 5.43
C ASP A 61 -8.69 -13.58 5.15
N PHE A 62 -7.63 -14.35 4.98
CA PHE A 62 -6.32 -13.84 4.64
C PHE A 62 -6.34 -13.11 3.29
N GLN A 63 -6.91 -13.72 2.26
CA GLN A 63 -6.99 -13.13 0.93
C GLN A 63 -7.81 -11.84 0.94
N ARG A 64 -8.91 -11.80 1.71
CA ARG A 64 -9.70 -10.59 1.89
C ARG A 64 -8.90 -9.48 2.55
N LYS A 65 -8.22 -9.76 3.66
CA LYS A 65 -7.39 -8.78 4.38
C LYS A 65 -6.25 -8.26 3.52
N ARG A 66 -5.63 -9.15 2.76
CA ARG A 66 -4.58 -8.77 1.81
C ARG A 66 -5.10 -7.81 0.75
N ARG A 67 -6.27 -8.08 0.19
CA ARG A 67 -6.91 -7.23 -0.80
C ARG A 67 -7.29 -5.88 -0.21
N GLU A 68 -7.92 -5.87 0.97
CA GLU A 68 -8.26 -4.63 1.68
C GLU A 68 -7.03 -3.77 1.95
N PHE A 69 -5.95 -4.39 2.41
CA PHE A 69 -4.68 -3.71 2.63
C PHE A 69 -4.16 -3.06 1.34
N GLN A 70 -4.18 -3.81 0.24
CA GLN A 70 -3.70 -3.30 -1.05
C GLN A 70 -4.56 -2.14 -1.56
N GLU A 71 -5.87 -2.26 -1.41
CA GLU A 71 -6.82 -1.20 -1.79
C GLU A 71 -6.60 0.05 -0.94
N ASP A 72 -6.45 -0.10 0.37
CA ASP A 72 -6.20 1.03 1.27
C ASP A 72 -4.87 1.71 0.98
N LEU A 73 -3.84 0.93 0.71
CA LEU A 73 -2.53 1.45 0.35
C LEU A 73 -2.59 2.26 -0.95
N ASN A 74 -3.27 1.74 -1.96
CA ASN A 74 -3.45 2.44 -3.24
C ASN A 74 -4.28 3.71 -3.07
N ALA A 75 -5.34 3.67 -2.28
CA ALA A 75 -6.17 4.83 -2.00
C ALA A 75 -5.35 5.95 -1.31
N ARG A 76 -4.51 5.59 -0.36
CA ARG A 76 -3.64 6.54 0.34
C ARG A 76 -2.60 7.16 -0.58
N LYS A 77 -1.97 6.34 -1.41
CA LYS A 77 -1.02 6.83 -2.41
C LYS A 77 -1.68 7.81 -3.37
N ASN A 78 -2.88 7.50 -3.81
CA ASN A 78 -3.64 8.38 -4.70
C ASN A 78 -4.01 9.70 -4.03
N GLU A 79 -4.46 9.69 -2.78
CA GLU A 79 -4.74 10.89 -2.00
C GLU A 79 -3.50 11.78 -1.88
N GLU A 80 -2.36 11.19 -1.57
CA GLU A 80 -1.11 11.93 -1.43
C GLU A 80 -0.65 12.51 -2.76
N LEU A 81 -0.77 11.76 -3.86
CA LEU A 81 -0.45 12.25 -5.21
C LEU A 81 -1.37 13.42 -5.60
N GLN A 82 -2.65 13.33 -5.31
CA GLN A 82 -3.59 14.44 -5.57
C GLN A 82 -3.21 15.67 -4.75
N GLY A 83 -2.78 15.48 -3.52
CA GLY A 83 -2.27 16.57 -2.68
C GLY A 83 -1.04 17.25 -3.28
N VAL A 84 -0.08 16.46 -3.76
CA VAL A 84 1.13 16.96 -4.42
C VAL A 84 0.78 17.71 -5.71
N LEU A 85 -0.10 17.15 -6.53
CA LEU A 85 -0.55 17.80 -7.77
C LEU A 85 -1.28 19.12 -7.48
N GLY A 86 -2.11 19.17 -6.45
CA GLY A 86 -2.79 20.39 -6.02
C GLY A 86 -1.80 21.47 -5.58
N ARG A 87 -0.79 21.09 -4.82
CA ARG A 87 0.29 22.01 -4.42
C ARG A 87 1.09 22.47 -5.63
N GLY A 88 1.40 21.56 -6.55
CA GLY A 88 2.12 21.89 -7.80
C GLY A 88 1.38 22.90 -8.64
N ARG A 89 0.07 22.73 -8.81
CA ARG A 89 -0.78 23.69 -9.53
C ARG A 89 -0.76 25.08 -8.88
N ARG A 90 -0.85 25.14 -7.56
CA ARG A 90 -0.80 26.42 -6.83
C ARG A 90 0.56 27.10 -6.99
N VAL A 91 1.63 26.33 -6.89
CA VAL A 91 2.99 26.83 -7.07
C VAL A 91 3.16 27.46 -8.45
N VAL A 92 2.75 26.76 -9.49
CA VAL A 92 2.82 27.24 -10.87
C VAL A 92 1.96 28.50 -11.07
N LYS A 93 0.74 28.49 -10.55
CA LYS A 93 -0.19 29.61 -10.62
C LYS A 93 0.35 30.87 -9.92
N GLN A 94 1.06 30.70 -8.82
CA GLN A 94 1.65 31.80 -8.05
C GLN A 94 2.99 32.27 -8.62
N GLY A 95 3.52 31.61 -9.65
CA GLY A 95 4.82 31.91 -10.21
C GLY A 95 5.98 31.60 -9.29
N ALA A 96 5.85 30.55 -8.50
CA ALA A 96 6.87 30.15 -7.54
C ALA A 96 8.16 29.68 -8.24
N GLU A 97 9.26 29.78 -7.52
CA GLU A 97 10.59 29.46 -8.02
C GLU A 97 10.75 27.96 -8.35
N ALA A 98 11.67 27.65 -9.26
CA ALA A 98 11.98 26.29 -9.69
C ALA A 98 12.34 25.36 -8.55
N GLU A 99 12.99 25.87 -7.50
CA GLU A 99 13.36 25.08 -6.32
C GLU A 99 12.16 24.45 -5.62
N LYS A 100 11.08 25.21 -5.45
CA LYS A 100 9.84 24.72 -4.84
C LYS A 100 9.18 23.67 -5.72
N TYR A 101 9.26 23.85 -7.03
CA TYR A 101 8.74 22.90 -7.99
C TYR A 101 9.51 21.58 -7.92
N ASP A 102 10.83 21.64 -7.86
CA ASP A 102 11.70 20.45 -7.73
C ASP A 102 11.41 19.66 -6.45
N VAL A 103 11.18 20.34 -5.34
CA VAL A 103 10.81 19.69 -4.08
C VAL A 103 9.51 18.90 -4.23
N MET A 104 8.52 19.47 -4.93
CA MET A 104 7.25 18.77 -5.18
C MET A 104 7.41 17.56 -6.10
N LEU A 105 8.30 17.63 -7.08
CA LEU A 105 8.63 16.49 -7.92
C LEU A 105 9.27 15.37 -7.11
N GLN A 106 10.16 15.69 -6.18
CA GLN A 106 10.77 14.72 -5.28
C GLN A 106 9.75 14.06 -4.38
N GLU A 107 8.78 14.81 -3.85
CA GLU A 107 7.67 14.25 -3.08
C GLU A 107 6.86 13.24 -3.89
N ALA A 108 6.55 13.57 -5.14
CA ALA A 108 5.80 12.68 -6.03
C ALA A 108 6.53 11.37 -6.29
N VAL A 109 7.84 11.44 -6.51
CA VAL A 109 8.70 10.26 -6.68
C VAL A 109 8.74 9.42 -5.42
N TYR A 110 8.85 10.04 -4.26
CA TYR A 110 8.88 9.36 -2.97
C TYR A 110 7.57 8.61 -2.68
N ILE A 111 6.43 9.24 -2.95
CA ILE A 111 5.11 8.66 -2.68
C ILE A 111 4.85 7.43 -3.56
N ASN A 112 5.28 7.47 -4.81
CA ASN A 112 5.04 6.39 -5.74
C ASN A 112 6.32 5.96 -6.46
N PRO A 113 7.08 5.02 -5.89
CA PRO A 113 8.31 4.52 -6.50
C PRO A 113 8.08 3.69 -7.77
N ARG A 114 6.84 3.33 -8.11
CA ARG A 114 6.52 2.64 -9.36
C ARG A 114 6.54 3.62 -10.51
N HIS A 115 7.45 3.42 -11.42
CA HIS A 115 7.82 4.38 -12.46
C HIS A 115 6.70 4.81 -13.38
N ASP A 116 5.74 3.95 -13.70
CA ASP A 116 4.69 4.25 -14.70
C ASP A 116 3.81 5.45 -14.30
N ILE A 117 3.32 5.45 -13.06
CA ILE A 117 2.48 6.55 -12.55
C ILE A 117 3.35 7.76 -12.25
N THR A 118 4.55 7.54 -11.72
CA THR A 118 5.49 8.59 -11.37
C THR A 118 5.90 9.37 -12.63
N ASP A 119 6.20 8.70 -13.72
CA ASP A 119 6.56 9.33 -14.98
C ASP A 119 5.43 10.21 -15.53
N LYS A 120 4.19 9.77 -15.45
CA LYS A 120 3.03 10.56 -15.83
C LYS A 120 2.89 11.83 -14.99
N VAL A 121 3.09 11.72 -13.69
CA VAL A 121 3.05 12.85 -12.75
C VAL A 121 4.17 13.84 -13.07
N LEU A 122 5.38 13.36 -13.27
CA LEU A 122 6.53 14.20 -13.60
C LEU A 122 6.33 14.93 -14.92
N LYS A 123 5.81 14.29 -15.95
CA LYS A 123 5.48 14.90 -17.22
C LYS A 123 4.43 16.00 -17.08
N ALA A 124 3.38 15.74 -16.32
CA ALA A 124 2.32 16.71 -16.08
C ALA A 124 2.84 17.96 -15.37
N LEU A 125 3.66 17.77 -14.34
CA LEU A 125 4.27 18.87 -13.59
C LEU A 125 5.28 19.67 -14.43
N ASN A 126 6.11 18.98 -15.18
CA ASN A 126 7.06 19.62 -16.11
C ASN A 126 6.35 20.38 -17.23
N GLY A 127 5.30 19.80 -17.79
CA GLY A 127 4.47 20.46 -18.79
C GLY A 127 3.84 21.75 -18.27
N ALA A 128 3.34 21.73 -17.03
CA ALA A 128 2.77 22.91 -16.38
C ALA A 128 3.83 23.99 -16.10
N ALA A 129 5.07 23.60 -15.78
CA ALA A 129 6.16 24.55 -15.54
C ALA A 129 6.69 25.18 -16.83
N ASN A 130 6.75 24.42 -17.92
CA ASN A 130 7.35 24.84 -19.19
C ASN A 130 6.32 25.35 -20.20
N GLY A 131 5.08 24.95 -20.07
CA GLY A 131 4.00 25.31 -20.96
C GLY A 131 3.31 26.60 -20.53
N LYS A 132 3.69 27.62 -21.05
CA LYS A 132 3.02 28.89 -20.77
C LYS A 132 1.91 29.16 -21.72
#